data_1aad099b05c61a4fa9615f8be1889f79
#
_entry.id   1aad099b05c61a4fa9615f8be1889f79
#
_cell.length_a   1.000
_cell.length_b   1.000
_cell.length_c   1.000
_cell.angle_alpha   90.00
_cell.angle_beta   90.00
_cell.angle_gamma   90.00
#
_symmetry.space_group_name_H-M   'P 1'
#
loop_
_entity.id
_entity.type
_entity.pdbx_description
1 polymer ?
#
loop_
_entity_poly.entity_id
_entity_poly.type
_entity_poly.pdbx_seq_one_letter_code
_entity_poly.pdbx_strand_id
1 'polypeptide(L)'
;EIPLRLVGSEMCIRDREKNPGFKLTLPLIQHGLYALEFGDIFMRCVYATRPYEAVAGSTDELHEKWKKEVIAFITQKKMLSHGKFKKMCREIIRDFDNLPRKDIKKPRVGVVGEILVKFHPAANNHLVELLESEGAEAVVPDLTDFLLYCFYNTGFKADNLGMSQKSKKIGRLGINFFEWLRSAARDEFTKSRHFTAPAHIDDLARYARDIVSEGNQTGEGWFLTGEMLELIHSGAPNIVCTQPFACLPNHVVGKGVIKELRRRYPQSN
;
A
#
# COMPACT_ATOMS: atom_id res chain seq x y z
N GLU A 1 2.32 24.27 -29.40
CA GLU A 1 1.42 25.13 -28.61
C GLU A 1 0.51 24.21 -27.77
N ILE A 2 0.64 24.27 -26.44
CA ILE A 2 -0.28 23.57 -25.52
C ILE A 2 -1.61 24.32 -25.57
N PRO A 3 -2.74 23.67 -25.92
CA PRO A 3 -4.01 24.36 -26.01
C PRO A 3 -4.37 25.02 -24.68
N LEU A 4 -4.66 26.31 -24.68
CA LEU A 4 -5.10 27.09 -23.50
C LEU A 4 -6.25 26.44 -22.70
N ARG A 5 -7.02 25.53 -23.32
CA ARG A 5 -8.06 24.74 -22.66
C ARG A 5 -7.53 23.73 -21.64
N LEU A 6 -6.31 23.18 -21.82
CA LEU A 6 -5.67 22.29 -20.84
C LEU A 6 -5.22 23.08 -19.61
N VAL A 7 -4.66 24.27 -19.80
CA VAL A 7 -4.30 25.18 -18.70
C VAL A 7 -5.52 25.61 -17.91
N GLY A 8 -6.67 25.82 -18.57
CA GLY A 8 -7.93 26.15 -17.93
C GLY A 8 -8.49 25.03 -17.01
N SER A 9 -8.33 23.76 -17.40
CA SER A 9 -8.78 22.63 -16.56
C SER A 9 -7.90 22.41 -15.33
N GLU A 10 -6.59 22.62 -15.42
CA GLU A 10 -5.70 22.59 -14.27
C GLU A 10 -5.98 23.75 -13.30
N MET A 11 -6.28 24.94 -13.83
CA MET A 11 -6.71 26.08 -13.01
C MET A 11 -8.03 25.81 -12.30
N CYS A 12 -8.99 25.12 -12.94
CA CYS A 12 -10.25 24.71 -12.28
C CYS A 12 -10.02 23.69 -11.15
N ILE A 13 -9.02 22.83 -11.25
CA ILE A 13 -8.63 21.92 -10.16
C ILE A 13 -7.97 22.69 -9.00
N ARG A 14 -7.23 23.75 -9.26
CA ARG A 14 -6.65 24.64 -8.24
C ARG A 14 -7.69 25.55 -7.58
N ASP A 15 -8.78 25.88 -8.28
CA ASP A 15 -9.82 26.81 -7.81
C ASP A 15 -10.86 26.11 -6.90
N ARG A 16 -10.43 25.12 -6.10
CA ARG A 16 -11.26 24.42 -5.11
C ARG A 16 -11.89 25.35 -4.10
N GLU A 17 -11.29 26.52 -3.84
CA GLU A 17 -11.84 27.54 -2.95
C GLU A 17 -13.13 28.18 -3.49
N LYS A 18 -13.33 28.18 -4.81
CA LYS A 18 -14.51 28.75 -5.46
C LYS A 18 -15.61 27.73 -5.81
N ASN A 19 -15.32 26.42 -5.68
CA ASN A 19 -16.30 25.36 -5.92
C ASN A 19 -16.83 24.80 -4.60
N PRO A 20 -18.02 25.22 -4.13
CA PRO A 20 -18.56 24.85 -2.82
C PRO A 20 -19.00 23.38 -2.71
N GLY A 21 -18.78 22.54 -3.75
CA GLY A 21 -19.29 21.18 -3.81
C GLY A 21 -18.58 20.17 -2.90
N PHE A 22 -17.29 20.37 -2.56
CA PHE A 22 -16.53 19.39 -1.79
C PHE A 22 -15.84 20.02 -0.59
N LYS A 23 -16.44 19.87 0.59
CA LYS A 23 -15.87 20.34 1.86
C LYS A 23 -15.15 19.19 2.57
N LEU A 24 -13.86 19.33 2.80
CA LEU A 24 -13.12 18.44 3.69
C LEU A 24 -13.57 18.65 5.13
N THR A 25 -14.35 17.71 5.65
CA THR A 25 -14.81 17.70 7.05
C THR A 25 -14.07 16.62 7.83
N LEU A 26 -13.97 16.76 9.16
CA LEU A 26 -13.36 15.74 10.01
C LEU A 26 -13.99 14.35 9.84
N PRO A 27 -15.33 14.20 9.76
CA PRO A 27 -15.93 12.90 9.44
C PRO A 27 -15.46 12.34 8.10
N LEU A 28 -15.41 13.15 7.04
CA LEU A 28 -14.99 12.70 5.72
C LEU A 28 -13.54 12.23 5.72
N ILE A 29 -12.65 12.95 6.42
CA ILE A 29 -11.24 12.52 6.58
C ILE A 29 -11.18 11.18 7.33
N GLN A 30 -11.90 11.03 8.44
CA GLN A 30 -11.92 9.76 9.19
C GLN A 30 -12.45 8.61 8.33
N HIS A 31 -13.54 8.83 7.58
CA HIS A 31 -14.12 7.81 6.71
C HIS A 31 -13.14 7.39 5.62
N GLY A 32 -12.44 8.36 5.01
CA GLY A 32 -11.40 8.08 4.01
C GLY A 32 -10.25 7.26 4.57
N LEU A 33 -9.77 7.59 5.77
CA LEU A 33 -8.69 6.85 6.44
C LEU A 33 -9.11 5.41 6.80
N TYR A 34 -10.34 5.23 7.28
CA TYR A 34 -10.84 3.89 7.57
C TYR A 34 -11.10 3.08 6.29
N ALA A 35 -11.58 3.72 5.21
CA ALA A 35 -11.74 3.08 3.91
C ALA A 35 -10.40 2.60 3.34
N LEU A 36 -9.35 3.43 3.46
CA LEU A 36 -7.99 3.08 3.05
C LEU A 36 -7.49 1.84 3.79
N GLU A 37 -7.59 1.82 5.12
CA GLU A 37 -7.15 0.69 5.93
C GLU A 37 -7.92 -0.60 5.63
N PHE A 38 -9.25 -0.51 5.44
CA PHE A 38 -10.02 -1.67 5.00
C PHE A 38 -9.62 -2.14 3.60
N GLY A 39 -9.28 -1.22 2.70
CA GLY A 39 -8.77 -1.55 1.36
C GLY A 39 -7.47 -2.36 1.44
N ASP A 40 -6.51 -1.92 2.24
CA ASP A 40 -5.24 -2.61 2.45
C ASP A 40 -5.46 -4.00 3.09
N ILE A 41 -6.34 -4.10 4.09
CA ILE A 41 -6.70 -5.38 4.72
C ILE A 41 -7.31 -6.34 3.68
N PHE A 42 -8.28 -5.89 2.88
CA PHE A 42 -8.91 -6.73 1.86
C PHE A 42 -7.90 -7.17 0.80
N MET A 43 -7.08 -6.27 0.28
CA MET A 43 -6.07 -6.60 -0.70
C MET A 43 -5.13 -7.69 -0.18
N ARG A 44 -4.59 -7.51 1.02
CA ARG A 44 -3.68 -8.46 1.67
C ARG A 44 -4.35 -9.80 1.92
N CYS A 45 -5.57 -9.83 2.47
CA CYS A 45 -6.30 -11.05 2.74
C CYS A 45 -6.72 -11.80 1.47
N VAL A 46 -7.29 -11.09 0.50
CA VAL A 46 -7.81 -11.69 -0.74
C VAL A 46 -6.68 -12.30 -1.56
N TYR A 47 -5.60 -11.55 -1.83
CA TYR A 47 -4.51 -12.04 -2.66
C TYR A 47 -3.74 -13.19 -2.02
N ALA A 48 -3.63 -13.22 -0.70
CA ALA A 48 -3.01 -14.34 0.01
C ALA A 48 -3.94 -15.52 0.26
N THR A 49 -5.26 -15.43 -0.01
CA THR A 49 -6.23 -16.52 0.22
C THR A 49 -6.68 -17.16 -1.09
N ARG A 50 -7.05 -16.36 -2.09
CA ARG A 50 -7.65 -16.82 -3.35
C ARG A 50 -6.82 -17.92 -4.06
N PRO A 51 -5.50 -17.83 -4.16
CA PRO A 51 -4.69 -18.87 -4.80
C PRO A 51 -4.74 -20.24 -4.11
N TYR A 52 -5.13 -20.27 -2.84
CA TYR A 52 -5.12 -21.46 -1.99
C TYR A 52 -6.51 -21.97 -1.61
N GLU A 53 -7.59 -21.31 -1.97
CA GLU A 53 -8.94 -21.67 -1.55
C GLU A 53 -9.31 -23.13 -1.88
N ALA A 54 -9.88 -23.84 -0.91
CA ALA A 54 -10.31 -25.23 -1.11
C ALA A 54 -11.59 -25.31 -1.95
N VAL A 55 -12.47 -24.32 -1.78
CA VAL A 55 -13.73 -24.17 -2.52
C VAL A 55 -13.59 -22.94 -3.41
N ALA A 56 -13.65 -23.13 -4.72
CA ALA A 56 -13.51 -22.07 -5.70
C ALA A 56 -14.56 -20.97 -5.48
N GLY A 57 -14.11 -19.72 -5.43
CA GLY A 57 -14.97 -18.54 -5.23
C GLY A 57 -15.27 -18.20 -3.77
N SER A 58 -14.90 -19.04 -2.79
CA SER A 58 -15.17 -18.77 -1.37
C SER A 58 -14.49 -17.49 -0.86
N THR A 59 -13.32 -17.16 -1.39
CA THR A 59 -12.61 -15.91 -1.07
C THR A 59 -13.39 -14.69 -1.54
N ASP A 60 -13.89 -14.73 -2.78
CA ASP A 60 -14.64 -13.61 -3.36
C ASP A 60 -16.01 -13.45 -2.70
N GLU A 61 -16.69 -14.54 -2.35
CA GLU A 61 -17.94 -14.49 -1.58
C GLU A 61 -17.75 -13.84 -0.22
N LEU A 62 -16.68 -14.21 0.50
CA LEU A 62 -16.36 -13.61 1.79
C LEU A 62 -15.98 -12.13 1.65
N HIS A 63 -15.21 -11.78 0.62
CA HIS A 63 -14.88 -10.40 0.30
C HIS A 63 -16.14 -9.56 0.03
N GLU A 64 -17.06 -10.03 -0.82
CA GLU A 64 -18.29 -9.31 -1.12
C GLU A 64 -19.21 -9.17 0.11
N LYS A 65 -19.25 -10.16 0.99
CA LYS A 65 -19.94 -10.05 2.28
C LYS A 65 -19.37 -8.90 3.12
N TRP A 66 -18.09 -8.92 3.39
CA TRP A 66 -17.43 -7.91 4.22
C TRP A 66 -17.40 -6.53 3.58
N LYS A 67 -17.23 -6.45 2.27
CA LYS A 67 -17.29 -5.19 1.50
C LYS A 67 -18.63 -4.49 1.72
N LYS A 68 -19.76 -5.21 1.68
CA LYS A 68 -21.09 -4.63 1.96
C LYS A 68 -21.17 -4.07 3.39
N GLU A 69 -20.66 -4.79 4.37
CA GLU A 69 -20.65 -4.35 5.77
C GLU A 69 -19.74 -3.13 6.00
N VAL A 70 -18.56 -3.13 5.38
CA VAL A 70 -17.62 -1.99 5.43
C VAL A 70 -18.24 -0.76 4.77
N ILE A 71 -18.83 -0.88 3.58
CA ILE A 71 -19.51 0.23 2.91
C ILE A 71 -20.63 0.78 3.79
N ALA A 72 -21.47 -0.08 4.36
CA ALA A 72 -22.52 0.35 5.27
C ALA A 72 -21.99 1.05 6.53
N PHE A 73 -20.80 0.68 7.00
CA PHE A 73 -20.14 1.34 8.13
C PHE A 73 -19.56 2.70 7.74
N ILE A 74 -18.76 2.78 6.65
CA ILE A 74 -18.07 4.02 6.28
C ILE A 74 -18.96 5.10 5.65
N THR A 75 -20.17 4.75 5.17
CA THR A 75 -21.11 5.70 4.57
C THR A 75 -22.04 6.37 5.58
N GLN A 76 -21.87 6.12 6.87
CA GLN A 76 -22.65 6.80 7.91
C GLN A 76 -22.36 8.30 7.95
N LYS A 77 -23.38 9.13 8.25
CA LYS A 77 -23.23 10.60 8.23
C LYS A 77 -22.44 11.18 9.42
N LYS A 78 -22.23 10.38 10.49
CA LYS A 78 -21.58 10.82 11.74
C LYS A 78 -20.15 10.27 11.83
N MET A 79 -19.37 10.82 12.77
CA MET A 79 -18.09 10.23 13.18
C MET A 79 -18.26 8.75 13.51
N LEU A 80 -17.36 7.92 12.98
CA LEU A 80 -17.40 6.47 13.14
C LEU A 80 -16.78 6.04 14.47
N SER A 81 -17.32 4.99 15.06
CA SER A 81 -16.75 4.39 16.26
C SER A 81 -15.41 3.71 15.96
N HIS A 82 -14.33 4.19 16.58
CA HIS A 82 -13.01 3.57 16.47
C HIS A 82 -12.98 2.15 17.05
N GLY A 83 -13.75 1.90 18.12
CA GLY A 83 -13.89 0.54 18.68
C GLY A 83 -14.53 -0.43 17.70
N LYS A 84 -15.58 0.00 16.98
CA LYS A 84 -16.22 -0.81 15.94
C LYS A 84 -15.27 -1.03 14.76
N PHE A 85 -14.55 0.01 14.31
CA PHE A 85 -13.51 -0.10 13.28
C PHE A 85 -12.49 -1.17 13.63
N LYS A 86 -11.86 -1.10 14.81
CA LYS A 86 -10.89 -2.10 15.27
C LYS A 86 -11.46 -3.52 15.33
N LYS A 87 -12.71 -3.64 15.76
CA LYS A 87 -13.40 -4.95 15.82
C LYS A 87 -13.54 -5.53 14.42
N MET A 88 -14.04 -4.73 13.47
CA MET A 88 -14.22 -5.16 12.08
C MET A 88 -12.88 -5.56 11.43
N CYS A 89 -11.79 -4.78 11.62
CA CYS A 89 -10.47 -5.15 11.11
C CYS A 89 -10.06 -6.57 11.57
N ARG A 90 -10.22 -6.87 12.85
CA ARG A 90 -9.88 -8.18 13.41
C ARG A 90 -10.79 -9.30 12.88
N GLU A 91 -12.08 -9.04 12.79
CA GLU A 91 -13.06 -10.03 12.31
C GLU A 91 -12.82 -10.37 10.84
N ILE A 92 -12.56 -9.38 9.99
CA ILE A 92 -12.20 -9.59 8.58
C ILE A 92 -10.99 -10.52 8.49
N ILE A 93 -9.88 -10.17 9.14
CA ILE A 93 -8.64 -10.94 9.06
C ILE A 93 -8.86 -12.38 9.55
N ARG A 94 -9.58 -12.58 10.65
CA ARG A 94 -9.88 -13.91 11.20
C ARG A 94 -10.75 -14.74 10.27
N ASP A 95 -11.77 -14.14 9.66
CA ASP A 95 -12.65 -14.85 8.75
C ASP A 95 -11.87 -15.36 7.54
N PHE A 96 -10.98 -14.53 6.96
CA PHE A 96 -10.11 -14.94 5.86
C PHE A 96 -9.06 -15.99 6.30
N ASP A 97 -8.48 -15.85 7.50
CA ASP A 97 -7.48 -16.79 8.04
C ASP A 97 -8.09 -18.18 8.31
N ASN A 98 -9.39 -18.24 8.57
CA ASN A 98 -10.14 -19.48 8.82
C ASN A 98 -10.77 -20.09 7.57
N LEU A 99 -10.67 -19.47 6.40
CA LEU A 99 -11.17 -20.09 5.16
C LEU A 99 -10.41 -21.40 4.89
N PRO A 100 -11.13 -22.47 4.50
CA PRO A 100 -10.50 -23.74 4.12
C PRO A 100 -9.52 -23.54 2.94
N ARG A 101 -8.31 -24.04 3.09
CA ARG A 101 -7.22 -23.91 2.11
C ARG A 101 -6.71 -25.26 1.65
N LYS A 102 -6.25 -25.34 0.42
CA LYS A 102 -5.44 -26.44 -0.10
C LYS A 102 -4.05 -26.37 0.50
N ASP A 103 -3.50 -27.52 0.90
CA ASP A 103 -2.09 -27.62 1.35
C ASP A 103 -1.15 -27.70 0.15
N ILE A 104 -0.95 -26.59 -0.51
CA ILE A 104 -0.06 -26.44 -1.66
C ILE A 104 0.88 -25.24 -1.45
N LYS A 105 2.06 -25.29 -2.06
CA LYS A 105 2.97 -24.14 -2.10
C LYS A 105 2.96 -23.51 -3.48
N LYS A 106 2.85 -22.19 -3.52
CA LYS A 106 2.92 -21.41 -4.75
C LYS A 106 4.11 -20.44 -4.71
N PRO A 107 4.72 -20.11 -5.84
CA PRO A 107 5.70 -19.03 -5.88
C PRO A 107 5.03 -17.72 -5.49
N ARG A 108 5.64 -16.97 -4.58
CA ARG A 108 5.19 -15.64 -4.16
C ARG A 108 5.86 -14.59 -5.02
N VAL A 109 5.08 -13.69 -5.58
CA VAL A 109 5.53 -12.64 -6.49
C VAL A 109 5.12 -11.29 -5.92
N GLY A 110 6.12 -10.49 -5.53
CA GLY A 110 5.92 -9.12 -5.08
C GLY A 110 5.57 -8.21 -6.25
N VAL A 111 4.57 -7.36 -6.10
CA VAL A 111 4.20 -6.34 -7.09
C VAL A 111 4.48 -4.97 -6.50
N VAL A 112 5.45 -4.28 -7.06
CA VAL A 112 5.86 -2.93 -6.68
C VAL A 112 5.85 -2.00 -7.87
N GLY A 113 6.09 -0.72 -7.69
CA GLY A 113 6.23 0.22 -8.78
C GLY A 113 5.53 1.55 -8.56
N GLU A 114 5.17 2.23 -9.66
CA GLU A 114 4.47 3.50 -9.61
C GLU A 114 3.08 3.32 -9.01
N ILE A 115 2.71 4.22 -8.13
CA ILE A 115 1.55 4.07 -7.23
C ILE A 115 0.23 3.82 -7.98
N LEU A 116 -0.06 4.56 -9.05
CA LEU A 116 -1.28 4.36 -9.83
C LEU A 116 -1.24 3.03 -10.56
N VAL A 117 -0.12 2.71 -11.22
CA VAL A 117 0.03 1.48 -12.01
C VAL A 117 0.00 0.26 -11.10
N LYS A 118 0.62 0.33 -9.90
CA LYS A 118 0.61 -0.76 -8.92
C LYS A 118 -0.81 -1.13 -8.47
N PHE A 119 -1.66 -0.15 -8.17
CA PHE A 119 -2.97 -0.39 -7.57
C PHE A 119 -4.16 -0.40 -8.53
N HIS A 120 -3.98 0.03 -9.78
CA HIS A 120 -5.09 0.12 -10.73
C HIS A 120 -5.05 -1.03 -11.76
N PRO A 121 -5.97 -2.01 -11.67
CA PRO A 121 -5.92 -3.22 -12.53
C PRO A 121 -5.88 -2.90 -14.03
N ALA A 122 -6.68 -1.94 -14.51
CA ALA A 122 -6.65 -1.56 -15.92
C ALA A 122 -5.33 -0.89 -16.35
N ALA A 123 -4.59 -0.25 -15.43
CA ALA A 123 -3.30 0.36 -15.72
C ALA A 123 -2.16 -0.65 -15.77
N ASN A 124 -2.29 -1.79 -15.08
CA ASN A 124 -1.28 -2.86 -15.03
C ASN A 124 -1.69 -4.14 -15.79
N ASN A 125 -2.70 -4.04 -16.66
CA ASN A 125 -3.21 -5.18 -17.44
C ASN A 125 -3.66 -6.37 -16.56
N HIS A 126 -4.32 -6.10 -15.46
CA HIS A 126 -4.82 -7.12 -14.51
C HIS A 126 -3.71 -8.08 -14.04
N LEU A 127 -2.57 -7.49 -13.65
CA LEU A 127 -1.36 -8.24 -13.29
C LEU A 127 -1.59 -9.27 -12.18
N VAL A 128 -2.38 -8.96 -11.16
CA VAL A 128 -2.64 -9.89 -10.05
C VAL A 128 -3.40 -11.12 -10.57
N GLU A 129 -4.45 -10.90 -11.35
CA GLU A 129 -5.22 -11.99 -11.96
C GLU A 129 -4.36 -12.84 -12.90
N LEU A 130 -3.44 -12.21 -13.65
CA LEU A 130 -2.47 -12.91 -14.48
C LEU A 130 -1.56 -13.79 -13.63
N LEU A 131 -0.95 -13.27 -12.55
CA LEU A 131 -0.09 -14.04 -11.66
C LEU A 131 -0.83 -15.23 -11.01
N GLU A 132 -2.07 -15.01 -10.58
CA GLU A 132 -2.91 -16.07 -10.01
C GLU A 132 -3.23 -17.17 -11.06
N SER A 133 -3.52 -16.78 -12.30
CA SER A 133 -3.79 -17.72 -13.41
C SER A 133 -2.57 -18.55 -13.79
N GLU A 134 -1.38 -17.99 -13.65
CA GLU A 134 -0.09 -18.68 -13.83
C GLU A 134 0.33 -19.50 -12.59
N GLY A 135 -0.49 -19.54 -11.57
CA GLY A 135 -0.28 -20.38 -10.40
C GLY A 135 0.57 -19.75 -9.30
N ALA A 136 0.77 -18.44 -9.31
CA ALA A 136 1.50 -17.72 -8.27
C ALA A 136 0.57 -17.10 -7.20
N GLU A 137 1.16 -16.64 -6.09
CA GLU A 137 0.55 -15.74 -5.11
C GLU A 137 1.10 -14.33 -5.36
N ALA A 138 0.23 -13.36 -5.63
CA ALA A 138 0.61 -11.96 -5.71
C ALA A 138 0.71 -11.34 -4.31
N VAL A 139 1.82 -10.64 -4.03
CA VAL A 139 2.04 -9.90 -2.78
C VAL A 139 2.20 -8.43 -3.10
N VAL A 140 1.21 -7.62 -2.74
CA VAL A 140 1.17 -6.19 -3.02
C VAL A 140 1.31 -5.43 -1.70
N PRO A 141 2.35 -4.60 -1.51
CA PRO A 141 2.48 -3.74 -0.32
C PRO A 141 1.33 -2.74 -0.20
N ASP A 142 1.02 -2.35 1.02
CA ASP A 142 -0.13 -1.53 1.37
C ASP A 142 -0.04 -0.09 0.80
N LEU A 143 -1.17 0.50 0.45
CA LEU A 143 -1.23 1.92 0.05
C LEU A 143 -0.93 2.85 1.23
N THR A 144 -1.27 2.46 2.44
CA THR A 144 -0.93 3.19 3.67
C THR A 144 0.58 3.38 3.82
N ASP A 145 1.42 2.43 3.38
CA ASP A 145 2.88 2.55 3.46
C ASP A 145 3.41 3.72 2.61
N PHE A 146 2.78 4.00 1.47
CA PHE A 146 3.13 5.18 0.66
C PHE A 146 2.80 6.50 1.38
N LEU A 147 1.70 6.57 2.12
CA LEU A 147 1.40 7.75 2.95
C LEU A 147 2.42 7.91 4.09
N LEU A 148 2.80 6.82 4.73
CA LEU A 148 3.85 6.82 5.75
C LEU A 148 5.19 7.29 5.19
N TYR A 149 5.56 6.87 3.97
CA TYR A 149 6.72 7.37 3.25
C TYR A 149 6.67 8.89 3.05
N CYS A 150 5.52 9.44 2.66
CA CYS A 150 5.37 10.89 2.50
C CYS A 150 5.65 11.66 3.80
N PHE A 151 5.16 11.16 4.93
CA PHE A 151 5.43 11.73 6.25
C PHE A 151 6.89 11.54 6.67
N TYR A 152 7.48 10.37 6.40
CA TYR A 152 8.85 10.05 6.73
C TYR A 152 9.84 11.01 6.04
N ASN A 153 9.61 11.33 4.78
CA ASN A 153 10.45 12.25 4.00
C ASN A 153 10.59 13.65 4.62
N THR A 154 9.63 14.09 5.45
CA THR A 154 9.73 15.39 6.12
C THR A 154 10.92 15.46 7.09
N GLY A 155 11.31 14.30 7.67
CA GLY A 155 12.49 14.20 8.53
C GLY A 155 13.78 14.48 7.76
N PHE A 156 14.00 13.75 6.67
CA PHE A 156 15.18 13.96 5.83
C PHE A 156 15.25 15.37 5.28
N LYS A 157 14.12 15.93 4.82
CA LYS A 157 14.07 17.31 4.30
C LYS A 157 14.39 18.35 5.36
N ALA A 158 13.99 18.13 6.61
CA ALA A 158 14.31 19.04 7.70
C ALA A 158 15.80 18.97 8.10
N ASP A 159 16.39 17.79 8.05
CA ASP A 159 17.77 17.58 8.48
C ASP A 159 18.79 17.95 7.37
N ASN A 160 18.41 17.81 6.08
CA ASN A 160 19.36 17.94 4.96
C ASN A 160 19.00 19.02 3.93
N LEU A 161 17.74 19.43 3.84
CA LEU A 161 17.25 20.33 2.77
C LEU A 161 16.63 21.63 3.31
N GLY A 162 16.90 21.99 4.56
CA GLY A 162 16.48 23.28 5.13
C GLY A 162 14.98 23.39 5.45
N MET A 163 14.21 22.29 5.43
CA MET A 163 12.83 22.32 5.89
C MET A 163 12.77 22.54 7.42
N SER A 164 11.70 23.14 7.90
CA SER A 164 11.59 23.45 9.33
C SER A 164 11.55 22.22 10.21
N GLN A 165 12.14 22.27 11.40
CA GLN A 165 12.07 21.20 12.40
C GLN A 165 10.63 20.94 12.91
N LYS A 166 9.73 21.93 12.75
CA LYS A 166 8.29 21.72 13.00
C LYS A 166 7.69 20.71 12.01
N SER A 167 8.08 20.77 10.73
CA SER A 167 7.64 19.81 9.71
C SER A 167 8.08 18.39 10.04
N LYS A 168 9.31 18.20 10.54
CA LYS A 168 9.78 16.88 11.03
C LYS A 168 8.92 16.34 12.16
N LYS A 169 8.59 17.19 13.14
CA LYS A 169 7.71 16.77 14.27
C LYS A 169 6.30 16.41 13.79
N ILE A 170 5.75 17.20 12.88
CA ILE A 170 4.42 16.92 12.29
C ILE A 170 4.45 15.61 11.50
N GLY A 171 5.49 15.38 10.70
CA GLY A 171 5.68 14.12 10.00
C GLY A 171 5.72 12.91 10.94
N ARG A 172 6.49 13.01 12.03
CA ARG A 172 6.56 11.91 13.02
C ARG A 172 5.22 11.69 13.73
N LEU A 173 4.48 12.75 14.03
CA LEU A 173 3.11 12.63 14.56
C LEU A 173 2.17 11.94 13.55
N GLY A 174 2.30 12.28 12.26
CA GLY A 174 1.55 11.60 11.20
C GLY A 174 1.86 10.10 11.14
N ILE A 175 3.15 9.73 11.15
CA ILE A 175 3.56 8.32 11.21
C ILE A 175 2.94 7.62 12.43
N ASN A 176 3.10 8.17 13.62
CA ASN A 176 2.56 7.58 14.86
C ASN A 176 1.03 7.43 14.81
N PHE A 177 0.33 8.38 14.17
CA PHE A 177 -1.12 8.32 14.00
C PHE A 177 -1.52 7.16 13.06
N PHE A 178 -0.88 7.01 11.90
CA PHE A 178 -1.18 5.91 10.98
C PHE A 178 -0.79 4.56 11.58
N GLU A 179 0.34 4.47 12.27
CA GLU A 179 0.75 3.24 12.98
C GLU A 179 -0.25 2.87 14.09
N TRP A 180 -0.78 3.86 14.81
CA TRP A 180 -1.87 3.64 15.77
C TRP A 180 -3.16 3.21 15.09
N LEU A 181 -3.51 3.80 13.95
CA LEU A 181 -4.71 3.46 13.18
C LEU A 181 -4.69 1.99 12.75
N ARG A 182 -3.59 1.54 12.15
CA ARG A 182 -3.44 0.16 11.65
C ARG A 182 -3.03 -0.87 12.70
N SER A 183 -2.81 -0.43 13.96
CA SER A 183 -2.34 -1.35 15.03
C SER A 183 -3.24 -2.56 15.21
N ALA A 184 -4.56 -2.38 15.14
CA ALA A 184 -5.52 -3.47 15.32
C ALA A 184 -5.45 -4.54 14.22
N ALA A 185 -5.21 -4.13 12.98
CA ALA A 185 -4.99 -5.03 11.86
C ALA A 185 -3.62 -5.71 11.98
N ARG A 186 -2.55 -4.94 12.24
CA ARG A 186 -1.20 -5.48 12.41
C ARG A 186 -1.15 -6.54 13.52
N ASP A 187 -1.74 -6.25 14.69
CA ASP A 187 -1.80 -7.21 15.82
C ASP A 187 -2.50 -8.51 15.43
N GLU A 188 -3.52 -8.44 14.58
CA GLU A 188 -4.25 -9.63 14.13
C GLU A 188 -3.48 -10.38 13.05
N PHE A 189 -2.88 -9.68 12.09
CA PHE A 189 -1.98 -10.28 11.10
C PHE A 189 -0.79 -11.00 11.75
N THR A 190 -0.21 -10.44 12.81
CA THR A 190 0.87 -11.09 13.57
C THR A 190 0.46 -12.42 14.20
N LYS A 191 -0.83 -12.59 14.51
CA LYS A 191 -1.38 -13.84 15.07
C LYS A 191 -1.81 -14.83 14.00
N SER A 192 -1.98 -14.36 12.77
CA SER A 192 -2.42 -15.19 11.65
C SER A 192 -1.40 -16.28 11.32
N ARG A 193 -1.90 -17.40 10.83
CA ARG A 193 -1.08 -18.50 10.33
C ARG A 193 -0.71 -18.34 8.86
N HIS A 194 -1.42 -17.50 8.15
CA HIS A 194 -1.35 -17.41 6.68
C HIS A 194 -0.93 -16.04 6.16
N PHE A 195 -1.06 -15.00 6.97
CA PHE A 195 -0.79 -13.62 6.54
C PHE A 195 0.46 -13.06 7.21
N THR A 196 1.18 -12.22 6.49
CA THR A 196 2.31 -11.45 7.01
C THR A 196 1.82 -10.07 7.44
N ALA A 197 2.22 -9.62 8.64
CA ALA A 197 1.90 -8.27 9.10
C ALA A 197 2.68 -7.22 8.28
N PRO A 198 2.09 -6.04 8.02
CA PRO A 198 2.80 -4.95 7.34
C PRO A 198 4.00 -4.47 8.16
N ALA A 199 5.12 -4.20 7.49
CA ALA A 199 6.33 -3.70 8.13
C ALA A 199 6.15 -2.24 8.61
N HIS A 200 7.02 -1.79 9.52
CA HIS A 200 7.10 -0.37 9.87
C HIS A 200 7.87 0.41 8.82
N ILE A 201 7.49 1.67 8.59
CA ILE A 201 8.20 2.53 7.62
C ILE A 201 9.69 2.70 7.97
N ASP A 202 10.03 2.70 9.25
CA ASP A 202 11.42 2.77 9.72
C ASP A 202 12.24 1.53 9.28
N ASP A 203 11.60 0.35 9.14
CA ASP A 203 12.25 -0.87 8.64
C ASP A 203 12.48 -0.79 7.13
N LEU A 204 11.47 -0.33 6.36
CA LEU A 204 11.63 -0.11 4.93
C LEU A 204 12.77 0.89 4.64
N ALA A 205 12.83 1.98 5.40
CA ALA A 205 13.91 2.96 5.29
C ALA A 205 15.29 2.33 5.61
N ARG A 206 15.36 1.52 6.65
CA ARG A 206 16.58 0.80 7.03
C ARG A 206 17.04 -0.13 5.91
N TYR A 207 16.13 -0.90 5.30
CA TYR A 207 16.46 -1.77 4.17
C TYR A 207 16.94 -0.96 2.97
N ALA A 208 16.25 0.11 2.62
CA ALA A 208 16.60 0.93 1.46
C ALA A 208 17.98 1.57 1.56
N ARG A 209 18.41 2.03 2.74
CA ARG A 209 19.69 2.72 2.98
C ARG A 209 20.91 1.92 2.52
N ASP A 210 20.83 0.61 2.53
CA ASP A 210 21.94 -0.25 2.10
C ASP A 210 22.16 -0.21 0.58
N ILE A 211 21.18 0.27 -0.18
CA ILE A 211 21.20 0.27 -1.64
C ILE A 211 21.11 1.69 -2.21
N VAL A 212 20.19 2.50 -1.68
CA VAL A 212 19.94 3.86 -2.17
C VAL A 212 19.87 4.86 -1.01
N SER A 213 20.23 6.09 -1.29
CA SER A 213 20.07 7.19 -0.32
C SER A 213 18.59 7.55 -0.15
N GLU A 214 18.18 7.86 1.08
CA GLU A 214 16.88 8.50 1.39
C GLU A 214 16.69 9.86 0.71
N GLY A 215 17.73 10.43 0.14
CA GLY A 215 17.66 11.64 -0.70
C GLY A 215 16.94 11.43 -2.02
N ASN A 216 16.75 10.19 -2.47
CA ASN A 216 15.92 9.85 -3.61
C ASN A 216 14.43 9.93 -3.21
N GLN A 217 13.84 11.10 -3.23
CA GLN A 217 12.49 11.38 -2.72
C GLN A 217 11.46 11.76 -3.80
N THR A 218 11.83 11.70 -5.07
CA THR A 218 10.93 12.02 -6.19
C THR A 218 10.07 10.79 -6.51
N GLY A 219 8.76 10.98 -6.63
CA GLY A 219 7.82 9.87 -6.79
C GLY A 219 7.90 8.91 -5.60
N GLU A 220 7.95 7.63 -5.86
CA GLU A 220 8.12 6.58 -4.85
C GLU A 220 9.53 6.60 -4.21
N GLY A 221 10.51 7.13 -4.93
CA GLY A 221 11.86 7.33 -4.41
C GLY A 221 12.47 6.09 -3.76
N TRP A 222 13.21 6.30 -2.65
CA TRP A 222 13.84 5.22 -1.89
C TRP A 222 12.86 4.15 -1.39
N PHE A 223 11.61 4.53 -1.21
CA PHE A 223 10.55 3.65 -0.72
C PHE A 223 10.33 2.44 -1.63
N LEU A 224 10.36 2.62 -2.95
CA LEU A 224 10.24 1.53 -3.92
C LEU A 224 11.33 0.46 -3.73
N THR A 225 12.58 0.89 -3.51
CA THR A 225 13.69 -0.04 -3.18
C THR A 225 13.47 -0.70 -1.82
N GLY A 226 12.94 0.03 -0.84
CA GLY A 226 12.58 -0.49 0.48
C GLY A 226 11.51 -1.58 0.41
N GLU A 227 10.45 -1.37 -0.39
CA GLU A 227 9.41 -2.38 -0.65
C GLU A 227 9.97 -3.65 -1.27
N MET A 228 10.86 -3.53 -2.28
CA MET A 228 11.51 -4.70 -2.89
C MET A 228 12.27 -5.53 -1.84
N LEU A 229 13.02 -4.88 -0.98
CA LEU A 229 13.81 -5.55 0.06
C LEU A 229 12.92 -6.16 1.15
N GLU A 230 11.85 -5.49 1.54
CA GLU A 230 10.88 -6.04 2.48
C GLU A 230 10.24 -7.33 1.92
N LEU A 231 9.83 -7.31 0.64
CA LEU A 231 9.27 -8.46 -0.03
C LEU A 231 10.24 -9.64 -0.10
N ILE A 232 11.52 -9.39 -0.42
CA ILE A 232 12.56 -10.43 -0.42
C ILE A 232 12.70 -11.04 0.99
N HIS A 233 12.74 -10.20 2.03
CA HIS A 233 12.90 -10.66 3.42
C HIS A 233 11.63 -11.37 3.94
N SER A 234 10.44 -10.99 3.47
CA SER A 234 9.16 -11.63 3.84
C SER A 234 8.85 -12.90 3.04
N GLY A 235 9.77 -13.34 2.16
CA GLY A 235 9.64 -14.60 1.40
C GLY A 235 8.87 -14.46 0.09
N ALA A 236 8.83 -13.27 -0.51
CA ALA A 236 8.39 -13.02 -1.89
C ALA A 236 9.58 -12.53 -2.74
N PRO A 237 10.54 -13.41 -3.09
CA PRO A 237 11.78 -13.01 -3.73
C PRO A 237 11.62 -12.70 -5.23
N ASN A 238 10.53 -13.12 -5.85
CA ASN A 238 10.23 -12.79 -7.24
C ASN A 238 9.48 -11.44 -7.25
N ILE A 239 9.96 -10.47 -8.03
CA ILE A 239 9.42 -9.11 -7.99
C ILE A 239 9.09 -8.62 -9.39
N VAL A 240 7.87 -8.15 -9.57
CA VAL A 240 7.44 -7.40 -10.75
C VAL A 240 7.37 -5.92 -10.39
N CYS A 241 8.17 -5.11 -11.05
CA CYS A 241 8.15 -3.65 -10.90
C CYS A 241 7.35 -3.03 -12.05
N THR A 242 6.17 -2.53 -11.74
CA THR A 242 5.26 -1.90 -12.71
C THR A 242 5.48 -0.39 -12.77
N GLN A 243 5.55 0.15 -14.00
CA GLN A 243 5.77 1.60 -14.17
C GLN A 243 5.19 2.09 -15.51
N PRO A 244 4.76 3.36 -15.61
CA PRO A 244 4.42 3.96 -16.88
C PRO A 244 5.69 4.18 -17.71
N PHE A 245 5.52 4.33 -19.02
CA PHE A 245 6.63 4.64 -19.91
C PHE A 245 7.33 5.94 -19.47
N ALA A 246 8.67 5.91 -19.43
CA ALA A 246 9.53 7.03 -19.06
C ALA A 246 9.33 7.58 -17.63
N CYS A 247 8.83 6.80 -16.68
CA CYS A 247 8.83 7.17 -15.27
C CYS A 247 10.25 7.23 -14.72
N LEU A 248 10.85 8.42 -14.67
CA LEU A 248 12.25 8.60 -14.27
C LEU A 248 12.55 8.09 -12.86
N PRO A 249 11.77 8.41 -11.80
CA PRO A 249 12.03 7.87 -10.47
C PRO A 249 12.12 6.35 -10.44
N ASN A 250 11.17 5.67 -11.08
CA ASN A 250 11.15 4.20 -11.12
C ASN A 250 12.31 3.61 -11.95
N HIS A 251 12.81 4.31 -12.95
CA HIS A 251 14.03 3.89 -13.65
C HIS A 251 15.25 3.94 -12.72
N VAL A 252 15.35 4.94 -11.85
CA VAL A 252 16.49 5.10 -10.94
C VAL A 252 16.42 4.09 -9.79
N VAL A 253 15.34 4.13 -9.00
CA VAL A 253 15.21 3.38 -7.74
C VAL A 253 14.52 2.02 -7.87
N GLY A 254 13.92 1.75 -9.03
CA GLY A 254 13.38 0.43 -9.38
C GLY A 254 14.36 -0.33 -10.26
N LYS A 255 14.39 -0.01 -11.57
CA LYS A 255 15.22 -0.71 -12.55
C LYS A 255 16.72 -0.57 -12.27
N GLY A 256 17.18 0.61 -11.84
CA GLY A 256 18.61 0.88 -11.61
C GLY A 256 19.23 0.05 -10.48
N VAL A 257 18.44 -0.43 -9.53
CA VAL A 257 18.92 -1.22 -8.38
C VAL A 257 18.90 -2.74 -8.60
N ILE A 258 18.24 -3.23 -9.67
CA ILE A 258 18.03 -4.68 -9.90
C ILE A 258 19.35 -5.46 -9.88
N LYS A 259 20.41 -4.95 -10.52
CA LYS A 259 21.71 -5.62 -10.55
C LYS A 259 22.30 -5.80 -9.15
N GLU A 260 22.19 -4.77 -8.31
CA GLU A 260 22.71 -4.81 -6.95
C GLU A 260 21.83 -5.69 -6.04
N LEU A 261 20.51 -5.67 -6.22
CA LEU A 261 19.59 -6.57 -5.52
C LEU A 261 19.93 -8.04 -5.82
N ARG A 262 20.08 -8.41 -7.10
CA ARG A 262 20.46 -9.77 -7.50
C ARG A 262 21.84 -10.20 -7.00
N ARG A 263 22.78 -9.25 -6.90
CA ARG A 263 24.11 -9.52 -6.35
C ARG A 263 24.05 -9.86 -4.86
N ARG A 264 23.23 -9.13 -4.08
CA ARG A 264 23.09 -9.34 -2.63
C ARG A 264 22.13 -10.46 -2.27
N TYR A 265 21.10 -10.64 -3.07
CA TYR A 265 20.03 -11.63 -2.90
C TYR A 265 19.91 -12.50 -4.14
N PRO A 266 20.82 -13.48 -4.35
CA PRO A 266 20.85 -14.30 -5.57
C PRO A 266 19.57 -15.11 -5.83
N GLN A 267 18.74 -15.31 -4.79
CA GLN A 267 17.45 -15.98 -4.88
C GLN A 267 16.35 -15.08 -5.44
N SER A 268 16.59 -13.77 -5.62
CA SER A 268 15.61 -12.82 -6.15
C SER A 268 15.61 -12.78 -7.68
N ASN A 269 14.42 -12.64 -8.27
CA ASN A 269 14.21 -12.53 -9.71
C ASN A 269 13.41 -11.27 -10.03
#